data_884068be55a0b3c6dbfb68ef9536f14c
#
_entry.id   884068be55a0b3c6dbfb68ef9536f14c
#
_cell.length_a   1.000
_cell.length_b   1.000
_cell.length_c   1.000
_cell.angle_alpha   90.00
_cell.angle_beta   90.00
_cell.angle_gamma   90.00
#
_symmetry.space_group_name_H-M   'P 1'
#
loop_
_entity.id
_entity.type
_entity.pdbx_description
1 polymer ?
#
loop_
_entity_poly.entity_id
_entity_poly.type
_entity_poly.pdbx_seq_one_letter_code
_entity_poly.pdbx_strand_id
1 'polypeptide(L)'
;MKRITYIIAALFACTSCSDSFLDTAPKGTYHSGNYDMSTGQELLALATLMDGYNTFAQQSWPVTAMHCHAADNSHPGGPSGDGGVDFNQFPTMSFTAANGMFSSYYSLQFNAITKANEALKIIEEIETNSGKTTDTEQLKAEAYFIRATAYFRLTQAFGAVPYVDRVMGKEEEMADQLNATAIRN
;
A
#
# COMPACT_ATOMS: atom_id res chain seq x y z
N MET A 1 66.62 -11.42 9.60
CA MET A 1 65.74 -10.76 8.59
C MET A 1 64.42 -11.49 8.38
N LYS A 2 64.32 -12.77 8.11
CA LYS A 2 63.06 -13.51 7.87
C LYS A 2 62.01 -13.38 9.00
N ARG A 3 62.41 -13.35 10.28
CA ARG A 3 61.47 -13.21 11.41
C ARG A 3 60.81 -11.83 11.50
N ILE A 4 61.48 -10.77 11.10
CA ILE A 4 60.96 -9.40 11.07
C ILE A 4 59.91 -9.26 9.95
N THR A 5 60.13 -9.91 8.80
CA THR A 5 59.20 -9.92 7.67
C THR A 5 57.84 -10.57 8.04
N TYR A 6 57.87 -11.66 8.84
CA TYR A 6 56.63 -12.30 9.30
C TYR A 6 55.85 -11.46 10.33
N ILE A 7 56.55 -10.70 11.18
CA ILE A 7 55.92 -9.82 12.17
C ILE A 7 55.26 -8.63 11.47
N ILE A 8 55.88 -8.06 10.44
CA ILE A 8 55.32 -6.99 9.64
C ILE A 8 54.10 -7.48 8.83
N ALA A 9 54.16 -8.68 8.25
CA ALA A 9 53.03 -9.28 7.54
C ALA A 9 51.83 -9.60 8.47
N ALA A 10 52.08 -10.04 9.71
CA ALA A 10 51.04 -10.28 10.70
C ALA A 10 50.37 -8.99 11.21
N LEU A 11 51.12 -7.90 11.33
CA LEU A 11 50.57 -6.58 11.69
C LEU A 11 49.66 -5.99 10.60
N PHE A 12 49.92 -6.23 9.33
CA PHE A 12 49.06 -5.82 8.21
C PHE A 12 47.76 -6.65 8.09
N ALA A 13 47.78 -7.90 8.56
CA ALA A 13 46.59 -8.75 8.55
C ALA A 13 45.54 -8.36 9.61
N CYS A 14 45.94 -7.63 10.67
CA CYS A 14 45.04 -7.20 11.75
C CYS A 14 44.30 -5.86 11.47
N THR A 15 44.64 -5.15 10.39
CA THR A 15 44.01 -3.83 10.09
C THR A 15 42.89 -3.90 9.05
N SER A 16 42.46 -5.09 8.63
CA SER A 16 41.54 -5.25 7.50
C SER A 16 40.07 -5.33 7.86
N CYS A 17 39.69 -5.24 9.13
CA CYS A 17 38.27 -5.21 9.54
C CYS A 17 38.01 -3.96 10.35
N SER A 18 37.77 -2.84 9.70
CA SER A 18 37.04 -1.76 10.38
C SER A 18 35.56 -2.08 10.37
N ASP A 19 34.91 -1.98 11.52
CA ASP A 19 33.47 -2.20 11.68
C ASP A 19 32.66 -1.34 10.68
N SER A 20 33.17 -0.19 10.26
CA SER A 20 32.57 0.70 9.27
C SER A 20 32.46 0.10 7.85
N PHE A 21 33.25 -0.94 7.51
CA PHE A 21 33.11 -1.62 6.20
C PHE A 21 31.93 -2.58 6.16
N LEU A 22 31.55 -3.12 7.31
CA LEU A 22 30.42 -4.04 7.46
C LEU A 22 29.12 -3.30 7.79
N ASP A 23 29.21 -2.07 8.26
CA ASP A 23 28.07 -1.22 8.59
C ASP A 23 27.52 -0.52 7.35
N THR A 24 27.05 -1.34 6.40
CA THR A 24 26.36 -0.85 5.22
C THR A 24 24.90 -0.65 5.56
N ALA A 25 24.45 0.59 5.50
CA ALA A 25 23.04 0.93 5.63
C ALA A 25 22.18 0.09 4.69
N PRO A 26 21.09 -0.52 5.15
CA PRO A 26 20.19 -1.27 4.31
C PRO A 26 19.66 -0.38 3.18
N LYS A 27 19.83 -0.81 1.93
CA LYS A 27 19.30 -0.07 0.77
C LYS A 27 17.78 -0.17 0.73
N GLY A 28 17.12 0.97 0.60
CA GLY A 28 15.65 1.02 0.51
C GLY A 28 14.92 1.01 1.86
N THR A 29 15.66 1.13 2.97
CA THR A 29 15.08 1.33 4.31
C THR A 29 15.58 2.63 4.92
N TYR A 30 14.73 3.28 5.70
CA TYR A 30 15.11 4.45 6.47
C TYR A 30 15.82 4.01 7.75
N HIS A 31 16.94 4.66 8.08
CA HIS A 31 17.70 4.44 9.30
C HIS A 31 18.29 5.78 9.80
N SER A 32 18.72 5.83 11.05
CA SER A 32 19.16 7.06 11.71
C SER A 32 20.25 7.86 11.00
N GLY A 33 20.99 7.22 10.07
CA GLY A 33 22.08 7.86 9.33
C GLY A 33 21.66 8.49 7.99
N ASN A 34 20.50 8.17 7.45
CA ASN A 34 19.95 8.74 6.20
C ASN A 34 18.57 9.39 6.38
N TYR A 35 18.15 9.59 7.64
CA TYR A 35 16.85 10.10 7.99
C TYR A 35 16.98 11.52 8.53
N ASP A 36 16.45 12.49 7.81
CA ASP A 36 16.33 13.84 8.30
C ASP A 36 15.06 13.95 9.16
N MET A 37 15.25 14.13 10.46
CA MET A 37 14.15 14.27 11.42
C MET A 37 13.28 15.50 11.13
N SER A 38 13.77 16.50 10.40
CA SER A 38 12.99 17.65 9.97
C SER A 38 11.95 17.31 8.90
N THR A 39 12.23 16.26 8.10
CA THR A 39 11.33 15.74 7.05
C THR A 39 10.60 14.46 7.47
N GLY A 40 10.70 14.07 8.75
CA GLY A 40 10.18 12.81 9.26
C GLY A 40 8.69 12.59 9.02
N GLN A 41 7.91 13.65 9.14
CA GLN A 41 6.47 13.59 8.89
C GLN A 41 6.15 13.41 7.39
N GLU A 42 6.89 14.07 6.49
CA GLU A 42 6.75 13.88 5.04
C GLU A 42 7.07 12.45 4.63
N LEU A 43 8.12 11.85 5.21
CA LEU A 43 8.45 10.45 5.00
C LEU A 43 7.37 9.51 5.54
N LEU A 44 6.74 9.84 6.66
CA LEU A 44 5.62 9.07 7.20
C LEU A 44 4.40 9.15 6.27
N ALA A 45 4.09 10.32 5.74
CA ALA A 45 3.02 10.50 4.76
C ALA A 45 3.31 9.68 3.49
N LEU A 46 4.53 9.74 2.97
CA LEU A 46 4.95 8.94 1.82
C LEU A 46 4.86 7.43 2.09
N ALA A 47 5.33 6.95 3.24
CA ALA A 47 5.23 5.54 3.61
C ALA A 47 3.77 5.08 3.68
N THR A 48 2.87 5.91 4.22
CA THR A 48 1.44 5.63 4.29
C THR A 48 0.81 5.57 2.89
N LEU A 49 1.22 6.44 1.96
CA LEU A 49 0.82 6.38 0.56
C LEU A 49 1.33 5.13 -0.15
N MET A 50 2.57 4.73 0.09
CA MET A 50 3.12 3.47 -0.45
C MET A 50 2.33 2.25 0.02
N ASP A 51 1.85 2.24 1.24
CA ASP A 51 0.93 1.21 1.75
C ASP A 51 -0.40 1.20 0.96
N GLY A 52 -0.94 2.36 0.64
CA GLY A 52 -2.12 2.50 -0.22
C GLY A 52 -1.90 1.92 -1.62
N TYR A 53 -0.76 2.20 -2.25
CA TYR A 53 -0.38 1.60 -3.54
C TYR A 53 -0.16 0.09 -3.45
N ASN A 54 0.47 -0.41 -2.38
CA ASN A 54 0.62 -1.84 -2.14
C ASN A 54 -0.72 -2.55 -2.05
N THR A 55 -1.74 -1.91 -1.48
CA THR A 55 -3.10 -2.45 -1.45
C THR A 55 -3.64 -2.67 -2.87
N PHE A 56 -3.36 -1.79 -3.82
CA PHE A 56 -3.73 -2.00 -5.22
C PHE A 56 -2.96 -3.16 -5.87
N ALA A 57 -1.70 -3.37 -5.52
CA ALA A 57 -0.92 -4.50 -6.03
C ALA A 57 -1.48 -5.87 -5.54
N GLN A 58 -2.05 -5.91 -4.33
CA GLN A 58 -2.65 -7.12 -3.77
C GLN A 58 -4.00 -7.50 -4.36
N GLN A 59 -4.58 -6.65 -5.22
CA GLN A 59 -5.90 -6.88 -5.81
C GLN A 59 -5.92 -7.82 -7.00
N SER A 60 -4.79 -8.40 -7.41
CA SER A 60 -4.68 -9.23 -8.62
C SER A 60 -5.71 -10.36 -8.66
N TRP A 61 -5.91 -11.07 -7.55
CA TRP A 61 -6.84 -12.19 -7.48
C TRP A 61 -8.31 -11.80 -7.60
N PRO A 62 -8.88 -10.92 -6.73
CA PRO A 62 -10.27 -10.52 -6.87
C PRO A 62 -10.53 -9.76 -8.17
N VAL A 63 -9.60 -8.93 -8.64
CA VAL A 63 -9.73 -8.23 -9.92
C VAL A 63 -9.77 -9.23 -11.08
N THR A 64 -8.90 -10.23 -11.09
CA THR A 64 -8.90 -11.26 -12.14
C THR A 64 -10.21 -12.06 -12.13
N ALA A 65 -10.70 -12.45 -10.95
CA ALA A 65 -11.97 -13.16 -10.82
C ALA A 65 -13.14 -12.34 -11.40
N MET A 66 -13.28 -11.09 -10.92
CA MET A 66 -14.44 -10.25 -11.23
C MET A 66 -14.42 -9.67 -12.65
N HIS A 67 -13.24 -9.37 -13.20
CA HIS A 67 -13.12 -8.66 -14.48
C HIS A 67 -12.65 -9.55 -15.63
N CYS A 68 -11.88 -10.60 -15.37
CA CYS A 68 -11.37 -11.47 -16.43
C CYS A 68 -12.16 -12.76 -16.54
N HIS A 69 -12.35 -13.49 -15.44
CA HIS A 69 -13.06 -14.77 -15.48
C HIS A 69 -14.57 -14.59 -15.67
N ALA A 70 -15.17 -13.59 -15.04
CA ALA A 70 -16.59 -13.26 -15.24
C ALA A 70 -16.89 -12.78 -16.67
N ALA A 71 -15.91 -12.21 -17.37
CA ALA A 71 -16.03 -11.76 -18.76
C ALA A 71 -15.62 -12.82 -19.80
N ASP A 72 -15.38 -14.06 -19.38
CA ASP A 72 -14.93 -15.17 -20.24
C ASP A 72 -13.59 -14.90 -20.99
N ASN A 73 -12.79 -13.97 -20.46
CA ASN A 73 -11.48 -13.64 -21.04
C ASN A 73 -10.35 -14.56 -20.56
N SER A 74 -10.58 -15.28 -19.47
CA SER A 74 -9.64 -16.25 -18.92
C SER A 74 -10.35 -17.26 -18.01
N HIS A 75 -9.72 -18.40 -17.80
CA HIS A 75 -10.19 -19.43 -16.88
C HIS A 75 -9.14 -19.68 -15.79
N PRO A 76 -9.57 -19.99 -14.54
CA PRO A 76 -8.65 -20.48 -13.53
C PRO A 76 -7.96 -21.75 -14.06
N GLY A 77 -6.64 -21.78 -14.00
CA GLY A 77 -5.85 -22.96 -14.39
C GLY A 77 -5.63 -23.90 -13.22
N GLY A 78 -5.06 -25.06 -13.52
CA GLY A 78 -4.65 -26.00 -12.49
C GLY A 78 -5.70 -27.04 -12.08
N PRO A 79 -5.33 -27.98 -11.18
CA PRO A 79 -6.25 -28.99 -10.68
C PRO A 79 -7.39 -28.37 -9.86
N SER A 80 -8.48 -29.12 -9.72
CA SER A 80 -9.65 -28.69 -8.93
C SER A 80 -9.25 -28.37 -7.48
N GLY A 81 -9.07 -27.14 -7.15
CA GLY A 81 -8.58 -26.65 -5.84
C GLY A 81 -7.53 -25.55 -5.98
N ASP A 82 -6.92 -25.42 -7.13
CA ASP A 82 -6.09 -24.29 -7.47
C ASP A 82 -7.00 -23.07 -7.70
N GLY A 83 -6.82 -22.00 -6.93
CA GLY A 83 -7.70 -20.84 -6.93
C GLY A 83 -8.97 -20.97 -6.08
N GLY A 84 -9.25 -22.14 -5.52
CA GLY A 84 -10.37 -22.38 -4.62
C GLY A 84 -11.76 -22.39 -5.28
N VAL A 85 -12.77 -22.75 -4.52
CA VAL A 85 -14.17 -22.84 -4.97
C VAL A 85 -14.68 -21.44 -5.45
N ASP A 86 -14.36 -20.40 -4.70
CA ASP A 86 -14.83 -19.05 -4.99
C ASP A 86 -14.38 -18.54 -6.35
N PHE A 87 -13.12 -18.84 -6.73
CA PHE A 87 -12.55 -18.40 -7.98
C PHE A 87 -13.19 -19.09 -9.20
N ASN A 88 -13.46 -20.39 -9.04
CA ASN A 88 -14.05 -21.24 -10.11
C ASN A 88 -15.54 -20.94 -10.38
N GLN A 89 -16.21 -20.19 -9.53
CA GLN A 89 -17.61 -19.79 -9.73
C GLN A 89 -17.78 -18.69 -10.78
N PHE A 90 -16.75 -17.91 -11.09
CA PHE A 90 -16.87 -16.77 -12.02
C PHE A 90 -17.05 -17.19 -13.47
N PRO A 91 -16.29 -18.13 -14.04
CA PRO A 91 -16.49 -18.56 -15.44
C PRO A 91 -17.88 -19.16 -15.69
N THR A 92 -18.48 -19.76 -14.67
CA THR A 92 -19.81 -20.40 -14.75
C THR A 92 -20.96 -19.51 -14.27
N MET A 93 -20.65 -18.28 -13.84
CA MET A 93 -21.62 -17.35 -13.26
C MET A 93 -22.44 -17.94 -12.10
N SER A 94 -21.84 -18.91 -11.37
CA SER A 94 -22.49 -19.61 -10.25
C SER A 94 -22.19 -18.98 -8.88
N PHE A 95 -21.51 -17.84 -8.84
CA PHE A 95 -21.19 -17.12 -7.62
C PHE A 95 -22.45 -16.54 -6.94
N THR A 96 -22.36 -16.42 -5.64
CA THR A 96 -23.36 -15.74 -4.81
C THR A 96 -22.73 -14.54 -4.10
N ALA A 97 -23.52 -13.72 -3.44
CA ALA A 97 -23.03 -12.60 -2.63
C ALA A 97 -22.09 -13.03 -1.48
N ALA A 98 -22.09 -14.30 -1.12
CA ALA A 98 -21.20 -14.87 -0.11
C ALA A 98 -19.79 -15.24 -0.65
N ASN A 99 -19.54 -15.09 -1.94
CA ASN A 99 -18.25 -15.39 -2.53
C ASN A 99 -17.13 -14.49 -1.94
N GLY A 100 -16.05 -15.11 -1.45
CA GLY A 100 -14.97 -14.43 -0.75
C GLY A 100 -14.19 -13.41 -1.59
N MET A 101 -14.25 -13.51 -2.94
CA MET A 101 -13.60 -12.53 -3.82
C MET A 101 -14.25 -11.14 -3.72
N PHE A 102 -15.57 -11.07 -3.52
CA PHE A 102 -16.27 -9.80 -3.33
C PHE A 102 -15.86 -9.11 -2.01
N SER A 103 -15.82 -9.85 -0.91
CA SER A 103 -15.39 -9.30 0.37
C SER A 103 -13.92 -8.89 0.36
N SER A 104 -13.06 -9.67 -0.30
CA SER A 104 -11.65 -9.34 -0.49
C SER A 104 -11.48 -8.07 -1.31
N TYR A 105 -12.18 -7.95 -2.44
CA TYR A 105 -12.12 -6.75 -3.27
C TYR A 105 -12.58 -5.50 -2.51
N TYR A 106 -13.73 -5.61 -1.83
CA TYR A 106 -14.29 -4.52 -1.00
C TYR A 106 -13.30 -4.05 0.07
N SER A 107 -12.78 -4.99 0.86
CA SER A 107 -11.85 -4.68 1.95
C SER A 107 -10.55 -4.02 1.45
N LEU A 108 -10.01 -4.49 0.31
CA LEU A 108 -8.80 -3.92 -0.27
C LEU A 108 -9.01 -2.47 -0.74
N GLN A 109 -10.17 -2.15 -1.33
CA GLN A 109 -10.47 -0.76 -1.70
C GLN A 109 -10.61 0.14 -0.46
N PHE A 110 -11.32 -0.31 0.57
CA PHE A 110 -11.45 0.48 1.81
C PHE A 110 -10.12 0.62 2.55
N ASN A 111 -9.25 -0.37 2.52
CA ASN A 111 -7.88 -0.23 3.05
C ASN A 111 -7.11 0.88 2.32
N ALA A 112 -7.21 0.95 0.98
CA ALA A 112 -6.57 2.02 0.23
C ALA A 112 -7.15 3.40 0.59
N ILE A 113 -8.47 3.52 0.78
CA ILE A 113 -9.13 4.75 1.24
C ILE A 113 -8.63 5.16 2.63
N THR A 114 -8.56 4.20 3.55
CA THR A 114 -8.05 4.45 4.91
C THR A 114 -6.62 4.98 4.88
N LYS A 115 -5.74 4.35 4.09
CA LYS A 115 -4.34 4.81 3.95
C LYS A 115 -4.24 6.19 3.32
N ALA A 116 -5.06 6.48 2.31
CA ALA A 116 -5.12 7.82 1.73
C ALA A 116 -5.59 8.88 2.75
N ASN A 117 -6.60 8.57 3.56
CA ASN A 117 -7.09 9.47 4.59
C ASN A 117 -6.07 9.69 5.73
N GLU A 118 -5.36 8.62 6.14
CA GLU A 118 -4.26 8.71 7.11
C GLU A 118 -3.14 9.62 6.58
N ALA A 119 -2.73 9.45 5.32
CA ALA A 119 -1.72 10.29 4.68
C ALA A 119 -2.17 11.76 4.62
N LEU A 120 -3.42 12.02 4.20
CA LEU A 120 -3.98 13.37 4.16
C LEU A 120 -3.95 14.05 5.52
N LYS A 121 -4.28 13.33 6.60
CA LYS A 121 -4.21 13.86 7.96
C LYS A 121 -2.77 14.25 8.34
N ILE A 122 -1.79 13.39 8.05
CA ILE A 122 -0.37 13.69 8.31
C ILE A 122 0.07 14.92 7.53
N ILE A 123 -0.30 15.02 6.25
CA ILE A 123 0.05 16.17 5.40
C ILE A 123 -0.58 17.47 5.94
N GLU A 124 -1.82 17.44 6.41
CA GLU A 124 -2.47 18.59 7.03
C GLU A 124 -1.75 19.05 8.32
N GLU A 125 -1.26 18.11 9.12
CA GLU A 125 -0.44 18.42 10.30
C GLU A 125 0.89 19.07 9.91
N ILE A 126 1.55 18.59 8.85
CA ILE A 126 2.79 19.20 8.30
C ILE A 126 2.50 20.62 7.82
N GLU A 127 1.47 20.81 6.99
CA GLU A 127 1.10 22.13 6.46
C GLU A 127 0.75 23.13 7.56
N THR A 128 0.13 22.66 8.64
CA THR A 128 -0.21 23.50 9.79
C THR A 128 1.03 23.97 10.57
N ASN A 129 2.01 23.08 10.71
CA ASN A 129 3.21 23.35 11.53
C ASN A 129 4.33 24.06 10.75
N SER A 130 4.51 23.72 9.47
CA SER A 130 5.67 24.13 8.67
C SER A 130 5.29 24.92 7.41
N GLY A 131 4.00 25.04 7.12
CA GLY A 131 3.50 25.65 5.88
C GLY A 131 3.46 24.68 4.72
N LYS A 132 2.85 25.13 3.63
CA LYS A 132 2.73 24.36 2.39
C LYS A 132 4.02 24.37 1.60
N THR A 133 4.39 23.22 1.06
CA THR A 133 5.52 23.03 0.14
C THR A 133 5.03 22.37 -1.14
N THR A 134 5.86 22.40 -2.19
CA THR A 134 5.56 21.66 -3.43
C THR A 134 5.46 20.16 -3.17
N ASP A 135 6.25 19.63 -2.24
CA ASP A 135 6.25 18.21 -1.88
C ASP A 135 4.97 17.83 -1.13
N THR A 136 4.49 18.67 -0.20
CA THR A 136 3.21 18.40 0.48
C THR A 136 2.03 18.48 -0.47
N GLU A 137 2.03 19.40 -1.45
CA GLU A 137 0.99 19.48 -2.48
C GLU A 137 0.99 18.24 -3.40
N GLN A 138 2.17 17.74 -3.76
CA GLN A 138 2.29 16.51 -4.55
C GLN A 138 1.77 15.30 -3.77
N LEU A 139 2.21 15.11 -2.52
CA LEU A 139 1.75 14.01 -1.67
C LEU A 139 0.22 14.04 -1.47
N LYS A 140 -0.34 15.23 -1.31
CA LYS A 140 -1.79 15.42 -1.21
C LYS A 140 -2.52 15.00 -2.49
N ALA A 141 -1.98 15.37 -3.66
CA ALA A 141 -2.54 14.97 -4.95
C ALA A 141 -2.51 13.44 -5.14
N GLU A 142 -1.42 12.79 -4.74
CA GLU A 142 -1.31 11.32 -4.76
C GLU A 142 -2.32 10.65 -3.83
N ALA A 143 -2.51 11.17 -2.62
CA ALA A 143 -3.52 10.67 -1.68
C ALA A 143 -4.93 10.76 -2.25
N TYR A 144 -5.29 11.89 -2.87
CA TYR A 144 -6.57 12.06 -3.55
C TYR A 144 -6.73 11.10 -4.73
N PHE A 145 -5.66 10.87 -5.50
CA PHE A 145 -5.68 9.92 -6.61
C PHE A 145 -5.96 8.49 -6.15
N ILE A 146 -5.29 8.02 -5.08
CA ILE A 146 -5.54 6.69 -4.49
C ILE A 146 -7.00 6.59 -4.05
N ARG A 147 -7.48 7.58 -3.29
CA ARG A 147 -8.85 7.59 -2.78
C ARG A 147 -9.89 7.60 -3.91
N ALA A 148 -9.72 8.44 -4.90
CA ALA A 148 -10.62 8.53 -6.04
C ALA A 148 -10.64 7.22 -6.84
N THR A 149 -9.49 6.60 -7.07
CA THR A 149 -9.38 5.32 -7.78
C THR A 149 -10.10 4.20 -7.02
N ALA A 150 -9.93 4.14 -5.70
CA ALA A 150 -10.60 3.15 -4.87
C ALA A 150 -12.12 3.31 -4.89
N TYR A 151 -12.63 4.53 -4.76
CA TYR A 151 -14.07 4.81 -4.86
C TYR A 151 -14.63 4.52 -6.26
N PHE A 152 -13.91 4.88 -7.30
CA PHE A 152 -14.32 4.55 -8.67
C PHE A 152 -14.52 3.04 -8.84
N ARG A 153 -13.58 2.23 -8.37
CA ARG A 153 -13.67 0.77 -8.41
C ARG A 153 -14.82 0.23 -7.56
N LEU A 154 -15.00 0.75 -6.35
CA LEU A 154 -16.10 0.36 -5.47
C LEU A 154 -17.45 0.65 -6.10
N THR A 155 -17.64 1.84 -6.65
CA THR A 155 -18.92 2.22 -7.27
C THR A 155 -19.22 1.45 -8.54
N GLN A 156 -18.19 1.03 -9.28
CA GLN A 156 -18.38 0.13 -10.44
C GLN A 156 -18.86 -1.26 -10.02
N ALA A 157 -18.30 -1.81 -8.95
CA ALA A 157 -18.57 -3.18 -8.53
C ALA A 157 -19.82 -3.30 -7.65
N PHE A 158 -20.06 -2.34 -6.74
CA PHE A 158 -21.08 -2.44 -5.69
C PHE A 158 -22.17 -1.36 -5.77
N GLY A 159 -22.00 -0.35 -6.62
CA GLY A 159 -22.95 0.77 -6.70
C GLY A 159 -22.83 1.70 -5.50
N ALA A 160 -23.81 1.70 -4.61
CA ALA A 160 -23.80 2.53 -3.40
C ALA A 160 -22.83 1.96 -2.36
N VAL A 161 -21.93 2.80 -1.86
CA VAL A 161 -20.97 2.46 -0.82
C VAL A 161 -20.85 3.60 0.19
N PRO A 162 -20.43 3.35 1.44
CA PRO A 162 -20.15 4.40 2.42
C PRO A 162 -19.11 5.38 1.90
N TYR A 163 -19.31 6.67 2.11
CA TYR A 163 -18.32 7.68 1.77
C TYR A 163 -17.54 8.10 3.01
N VAL A 164 -16.24 7.89 2.98
CA VAL A 164 -15.31 8.14 4.08
C VAL A 164 -14.18 9.00 3.54
N ASP A 165 -14.13 10.26 3.92
CA ASP A 165 -13.16 11.25 3.44
C ASP A 165 -12.11 11.67 4.49
N ARG A 166 -12.19 11.08 5.68
CA ARG A 166 -11.29 11.35 6.82
C ARG A 166 -10.99 10.07 7.59
N VAL A 167 -10.03 10.15 8.50
CA VAL A 167 -9.82 9.11 9.50
C VAL A 167 -11.01 9.13 10.46
N MET A 168 -11.75 8.03 10.51
CA MET A 168 -12.93 7.89 11.38
C MET A 168 -12.58 7.21 12.70
N GLY A 169 -13.30 7.59 13.77
CA GLY A 169 -13.32 6.85 15.02
C GLY A 169 -14.25 5.62 14.93
N LYS A 170 -14.11 4.68 15.85
CA LYS A 170 -14.94 3.44 15.87
C LYS A 170 -16.44 3.70 15.90
N GLU A 171 -16.87 4.78 16.50
CA GLU A 171 -18.31 5.14 16.57
C GLU A 171 -18.85 5.72 15.26
N GLU A 172 -17.98 6.25 14.41
CA GLU A 172 -18.33 6.82 13.11
C GLU A 172 -18.33 5.78 11.97
N GLU A 173 -17.73 4.61 12.17
CA GLU A 173 -17.62 3.54 11.16
C GLU A 173 -18.98 2.99 10.70
N MET A 174 -20.05 3.27 11.44
CA MET A 174 -21.43 2.86 11.12
C MET A 174 -22.24 3.93 10.39
N ALA A 175 -21.57 4.90 9.75
CA ALA A 175 -22.26 5.97 9.02
C ALA A 175 -23.14 5.42 7.88
N ASP A 176 -24.22 6.13 7.59
CA ASP A 176 -25.12 5.80 6.49
C ASP A 176 -24.37 5.75 5.14
N GLN A 177 -24.76 4.82 4.27
CA GLN A 177 -24.24 4.71 2.93
C GLN A 177 -24.76 5.82 2.04
N LEU A 178 -23.87 6.49 1.32
CA LEU A 178 -24.21 7.39 0.23
C LEU A 178 -24.43 6.59 -1.06
N ASN A 179 -25.30 7.04 -1.92
CA ASN A 179 -25.51 6.40 -3.21
C ASN A 179 -24.34 6.69 -4.18
N ALA A 180 -24.16 5.84 -5.19
CA ALA A 180 -23.07 5.94 -6.16
C ALA A 180 -23.07 7.27 -6.94
N THR A 181 -24.24 7.93 -7.11
CA THR A 181 -24.34 9.23 -7.77
C THR A 181 -23.71 10.34 -6.94
N ALA A 182 -23.92 10.33 -5.62
CA ALA A 182 -23.30 11.30 -4.72
C ALA A 182 -21.76 11.18 -4.70
N ILE A 183 -21.21 9.99 -4.92
CA ILE A 183 -19.76 9.78 -4.94
C ILE A 183 -19.14 10.21 -6.27
N ARG A 184 -19.87 10.11 -7.39
CA ARG A 184 -19.35 10.46 -8.72
C ARG A 184 -19.40 11.96 -9.06
N ASN A 185 -20.17 12.74 -8.35
CA ASN A 185 -20.26 14.19 -8.48
C ASN A 185 -19.22 14.91 -7.61
#